data_ea052738c99589a0fecdee0d79263d7c
#
_entry.id   ea052738c99589a0fecdee0d79263d7c
#
_cell.length_a   1.000
_cell.length_b   1.000
_cell.length_c   1.000
_cell.angle_alpha   90.00
_cell.angle_beta   90.00
_cell.angle_gamma   90.00
#
_symmetry.space_group_name_H-M   'P 1'
#
loop_
_entity.id
_entity.type
_entity.pdbx_description
1 polymer ?
#
loop_
_entity_poly.entity_id
_entity_poly.type
_entity_poly.pdbx_seq_one_letter_code
_entity_poly.pdbx_strand_id
1 'polypeptide(L)'
;FGDTLLLEAESPDGEDGFPGNLKISVRYILTEDNALRMDYRVSSDADTVLNLTNHTYFNLDGEGDVLNQKLKLYASRYLEGNNETCPTGNILPVAGTPMDFRAGKPIGRDIDTGFSQTTMVGGGYDHCFVIDRARGSSQSICAWVTSEKTGISMKLYTTQPGIQLYTGNFLQDCPTPGKGGVPMRKYGGFALETQHYPCSPSHPEFPTTCLLYTSPSP
;
A
#
# COMPACT_ATOMS: atom_id res chain seq x y z
N PHE A 1 -13.44 -1.76 27.07
CA PHE A 1 -12.69 -2.88 26.55
C PHE A 1 -12.61 -2.67 25.04
N GLY A 2 -11.54 -2.04 24.53
CA GLY A 2 -11.33 -1.90 23.10
C GLY A 2 -10.76 -3.20 22.56
N ASP A 3 -11.29 -3.68 21.43
CA ASP A 3 -10.76 -4.80 20.68
C ASP A 3 -9.42 -4.38 20.06
N THR A 4 -8.35 -4.56 20.83
CA THR A 4 -6.99 -4.15 20.44
C THR A 4 -6.09 -5.38 20.40
N LEU A 5 -5.40 -5.57 19.27
CA LEU A 5 -4.31 -6.52 19.11
C LEU A 5 -3.00 -5.75 19.04
N LEU A 6 -2.04 -6.07 19.90
CA LEU A 6 -0.67 -5.55 19.84
C LEU A 6 0.24 -6.69 19.34
N LEU A 7 0.99 -6.39 18.31
CA LEU A 7 2.06 -7.24 17.77
C LEU A 7 3.38 -6.54 18.01
N GLU A 8 4.37 -7.28 18.50
CA GLU A 8 5.72 -6.77 18.75
C GLU A 8 6.75 -7.68 18.08
N ALA A 9 7.79 -7.09 17.55
CA ALA A 9 8.91 -7.79 16.92
C ALA A 9 10.21 -7.01 17.16
N GLU A 10 11.33 -7.73 17.10
CA GLU A 10 12.67 -7.17 17.10
C GLU A 10 13.37 -7.61 15.83
N SER A 11 14.11 -6.69 15.20
CA SER A 11 15.02 -6.96 14.09
C SER A 11 16.42 -6.62 14.56
N PRO A 12 17.35 -7.60 14.68
CA PRO A 12 18.69 -7.37 15.19
C PRO A 12 19.55 -6.59 14.20
N ASP A 13 20.57 -5.90 14.73
CA ASP A 13 21.57 -5.21 13.92
C ASP A 13 22.16 -6.13 12.83
N GLY A 14 22.17 -5.63 11.58
CA GLY A 14 22.67 -6.37 10.43
C GLY A 14 21.69 -7.33 9.77
N GLU A 15 20.46 -7.49 10.28
CA GLU A 15 19.43 -8.30 9.62
C GLU A 15 19.10 -7.70 8.24
N ASP A 16 19.15 -8.54 7.20
CA ASP A 16 18.99 -8.14 5.79
C ASP A 16 19.96 -7.02 5.33
N GLY A 17 21.04 -6.79 6.07
CA GLY A 17 22.04 -5.77 5.80
C GLY A 17 21.73 -4.37 6.35
N PHE A 18 20.65 -4.21 7.11
CA PHE A 18 20.29 -2.92 7.71
C PHE A 18 20.94 -2.75 9.09
N PRO A 19 21.47 -1.54 9.41
CA PRO A 19 22.08 -1.26 10.71
C PRO A 19 21.03 -1.04 11.80
N GLY A 20 21.42 -1.28 13.05
CA GLY A 20 20.66 -1.01 14.25
C GLY A 20 19.68 -2.09 14.67
N ASN A 21 19.50 -2.21 16.00
CA ASN A 21 18.48 -3.07 16.56
C ASN A 21 17.14 -2.33 16.55
N LEU A 22 16.17 -2.86 15.79
CA LEU A 22 14.83 -2.30 15.72
C LEU A 22 13.90 -2.96 16.74
N LYS A 23 13.12 -2.13 17.43
CA LYS A 23 11.92 -2.59 18.17
C LYS A 23 10.71 -2.05 17.46
N ILE A 24 9.89 -2.96 17.00
CA ILE A 24 8.71 -2.67 16.16
C ILE A 24 7.47 -3.06 16.95
N SER A 25 6.49 -2.16 17.03
CA SER A 25 5.16 -2.50 17.52
C SER A 25 4.09 -2.02 16.56
N VAL A 26 3.10 -2.87 16.32
CA VAL A 26 1.93 -2.58 15.50
C VAL A 26 0.69 -2.83 16.33
N ARG A 27 -0.15 -1.83 16.49
CA ARG A 27 -1.40 -1.93 17.22
C ARG A 27 -2.57 -1.87 16.26
N TYR A 28 -3.37 -2.91 16.23
CA TYR A 28 -4.64 -2.98 15.52
C TYR A 28 -5.78 -2.69 16.50
N ILE A 29 -6.61 -1.72 16.16
CA ILE A 29 -7.73 -1.27 17.00
C ILE A 29 -8.99 -1.30 16.16
N LEU A 30 -9.97 -2.12 16.56
CA LEU A 30 -11.31 -2.05 16.00
C LEU A 30 -12.09 -0.99 16.78
N THR A 31 -12.56 0.04 16.08
CA THR A 31 -13.25 1.17 16.69
C THR A 31 -14.77 0.99 16.66
N GLU A 32 -15.49 1.73 17.52
CA GLU A 32 -16.97 1.66 17.60
C GLU A 32 -17.67 2.17 16.32
N ASP A 33 -16.99 2.98 15.52
CA ASP A 33 -17.48 3.50 14.24
C ASP A 33 -17.10 2.62 13.02
N ASN A 34 -16.81 1.33 13.28
CA ASN A 34 -16.44 0.32 12.27
C ASN A 34 -15.17 0.66 11.48
N ALA A 35 -14.20 1.30 12.11
CA ALA A 35 -12.89 1.47 11.52
C ALA A 35 -11.86 0.50 12.12
N LEU A 36 -10.94 0.02 11.29
CA LEU A 36 -9.73 -0.67 11.71
C LEU A 36 -8.58 0.33 11.66
N ARG A 37 -8.08 0.72 12.83
CA ARG A 37 -6.93 1.61 12.95
C ARG A 37 -5.67 0.79 13.20
N MET A 38 -4.60 1.14 12.47
CA MET A 38 -3.28 0.53 12.61
C MET A 38 -2.27 1.61 13.01
N ASP A 39 -1.70 1.48 14.21
CA ASP A 39 -0.68 2.37 14.72
C ASP A 39 0.67 1.65 14.72
N TYR A 40 1.65 2.21 14.04
CA TYR A 40 3.01 1.70 13.95
C TYR A 40 3.92 2.53 14.85
N ARG A 41 4.76 1.87 15.64
CA ARG A 41 5.83 2.49 16.42
C ARG A 41 7.10 1.71 16.23
N VAL A 42 8.18 2.42 15.94
CA VAL A 42 9.51 1.83 15.76
C VAL A 42 10.53 2.68 16.48
N SER A 43 11.47 2.03 17.12
CA SER A 43 12.69 2.65 17.63
C SER A 43 13.90 1.86 17.16
N SER A 44 15.02 2.55 16.96
CA SER A 44 16.30 1.97 16.60
C SER A 44 17.38 2.50 17.54
N ASP A 45 18.43 1.74 17.77
CA ASP A 45 19.64 2.19 18.49
C ASP A 45 20.74 2.71 17.56
N ALA A 46 20.48 2.75 16.24
CA ALA A 46 21.34 3.36 15.23
C ALA A 46 20.51 3.98 14.11
N ASP A 47 21.11 4.86 13.31
CA ASP A 47 20.49 5.37 12.09
C ASP A 47 20.26 4.23 11.10
N THR A 48 19.05 4.13 10.59
CA THR A 48 18.66 3.05 9.67
C THR A 48 17.57 3.48 8.68
N VAL A 49 17.16 2.58 7.82
CA VAL A 49 16.07 2.78 6.86
C VAL A 49 14.83 2.02 7.32
N LEU A 50 13.68 2.67 7.25
CA LEU A 50 12.40 2.07 7.63
C LEU A 50 11.30 2.46 6.65
N ASN A 51 10.55 1.46 6.16
CA ASN A 51 9.34 1.67 5.38
C ASN A 51 8.33 0.55 5.66
N LEU A 52 7.48 0.76 6.65
CA LEU A 52 6.46 -0.21 7.03
C LEU A 52 5.15 0.05 6.29
N THR A 53 4.45 -1.02 5.96
CA THR A 53 3.12 -0.99 5.36
C THR A 53 2.24 -2.12 5.90
N ASN A 54 0.99 -2.18 5.42
CA ASN A 54 0.10 -3.32 5.61
C ASN A 54 -0.27 -3.90 4.25
N HIS A 55 -0.02 -5.18 4.06
CA HIS A 55 -0.23 -5.88 2.79
C HIS A 55 -1.46 -6.81 2.82
N THR A 56 -2.54 -6.33 3.41
CA THR A 56 -3.81 -7.07 3.40
C THR A 56 -4.39 -7.11 1.98
N TYR A 57 -4.76 -8.31 1.53
CA TYR A 57 -5.52 -8.48 0.29
C TYR A 57 -7.01 -8.34 0.58
N PHE A 58 -7.64 -7.36 -0.06
CA PHE A 58 -9.06 -7.09 0.04
C PHE A 58 -9.81 -7.64 -1.17
N ASN A 59 -11.00 -8.18 -0.92
CA ASN A 59 -12.00 -8.46 -1.93
C ASN A 59 -13.38 -8.21 -1.31
N LEU A 60 -13.98 -7.05 -1.64
CA LEU A 60 -15.25 -6.63 -1.05
C LEU A 60 -16.45 -7.43 -1.57
N ASP A 61 -16.28 -8.22 -2.63
CA ASP A 61 -17.29 -9.16 -3.14
C ASP A 61 -17.29 -10.49 -2.35
N GLY A 62 -16.21 -10.77 -1.59
CA GLY A 62 -16.02 -11.98 -0.81
C GLY A 62 -15.65 -13.21 -1.64
N GLU A 63 -15.71 -13.15 -2.96
CA GLU A 63 -15.40 -14.22 -3.92
C GLU A 63 -15.04 -13.67 -5.30
N GLY A 64 -14.52 -14.51 -6.17
CA GLY A 64 -14.19 -14.14 -7.55
C GLY A 64 -12.98 -13.23 -7.64
N ASP A 65 -12.99 -12.35 -8.65
CA ASP A 65 -11.98 -11.34 -8.86
C ASP A 65 -12.46 -9.94 -8.40
N VAL A 66 -11.53 -8.99 -8.36
CA VAL A 66 -11.78 -7.62 -7.88
C VAL A 66 -12.01 -6.61 -9.01
N LEU A 67 -12.06 -7.07 -10.26
CA LEU A 67 -12.01 -6.20 -11.44
C LEU A 67 -13.22 -5.27 -11.57
N ASN A 68 -14.39 -5.70 -11.06
CA ASN A 68 -15.62 -4.91 -11.09
C ASN A 68 -15.77 -3.96 -9.89
N GLN A 69 -14.92 -4.07 -8.86
CA GLN A 69 -14.98 -3.19 -7.71
C GLN A 69 -14.51 -1.79 -8.11
N LYS A 70 -15.23 -0.77 -7.68
CA LYS A 70 -14.90 0.62 -8.01
C LYS A 70 -13.89 1.17 -7.03
N LEU A 71 -12.76 1.61 -7.56
CA LEU A 71 -11.68 2.25 -6.80
C LEU A 71 -11.60 3.73 -7.19
N LYS A 72 -11.54 4.59 -6.20
CA LYS A 72 -11.12 5.99 -6.31
C LYS A 72 -9.83 6.17 -5.53
N LEU A 73 -8.79 6.75 -6.15
CA LEU A 73 -7.56 7.19 -5.49
C LEU A 73 -7.53 8.73 -5.43
N TYR A 74 -7.15 9.26 -4.28
CA TYR A 74 -6.91 10.68 -4.08
C TYR A 74 -5.43 11.00 -4.38
N ALA A 75 -5.06 10.76 -5.63
CA ALA A 75 -3.70 10.90 -6.13
C ALA A 75 -3.71 11.38 -7.58
N SER A 76 -3.01 12.46 -7.86
CA SER A 76 -2.89 13.05 -9.20
C SER A 76 -1.63 12.61 -9.94
N ARG A 77 -0.71 11.91 -9.27
CA ARG A 77 0.57 11.44 -9.81
C ARG A 77 0.88 10.04 -9.29
N TYR A 78 1.77 9.34 -9.99
CA TYR A 78 2.29 8.02 -9.61
C TYR A 78 3.78 7.94 -9.92
N LEU A 79 4.47 6.99 -9.29
CA LEU A 79 5.86 6.68 -9.58
C LEU A 79 5.95 5.81 -10.83
N GLU A 80 6.74 6.23 -11.81
CA GLU A 80 7.05 5.39 -12.98
C GLU A 80 7.90 4.20 -12.55
N GLY A 81 7.48 2.99 -12.96
CA GLY A 81 8.26 1.77 -12.77
C GLY A 81 9.12 1.43 -14.00
N ASN A 82 10.22 0.71 -13.78
CA ASN A 82 11.03 0.08 -14.82
C ASN A 82 10.67 -1.42 -14.97
N ASN A 83 11.35 -2.12 -15.87
CA ASN A 83 11.11 -3.55 -16.13
C ASN A 83 11.45 -4.47 -14.94
N GLU A 84 12.15 -3.97 -13.94
CA GLU A 84 12.46 -4.67 -12.68
C GLU A 84 11.44 -4.34 -11.59
N THR A 85 10.35 -3.64 -11.97
CA THR A 85 9.30 -3.15 -11.07
C THR A 85 9.77 -2.13 -10.02
N CYS A 86 10.98 -1.60 -10.18
CA CYS A 86 11.52 -0.54 -9.33
C CYS A 86 11.15 0.85 -9.88
N PRO A 87 10.91 1.84 -9.00
CA PRO A 87 10.76 3.23 -9.43
C PRO A 87 11.98 3.76 -10.18
N THR A 88 11.73 4.51 -11.27
CA THR A 88 12.80 5.18 -12.05
C THR A 88 13.27 6.49 -11.44
N GLY A 89 12.56 7.00 -10.42
CA GLY A 89 12.72 8.36 -9.88
C GLY A 89 11.70 9.34 -10.47
N ASN A 90 11.12 9.05 -11.63
CA ASN A 90 10.13 9.91 -12.25
C ASN A 90 8.76 9.83 -11.55
N ILE A 91 8.16 11.00 -11.34
CA ILE A 91 6.79 11.14 -10.83
C ILE A 91 5.92 11.68 -11.97
N LEU A 92 5.05 10.83 -12.50
CA LEU A 92 4.24 11.12 -13.68
C LEU A 92 2.79 11.47 -13.32
N PRO A 93 2.10 12.31 -14.12
CA PRO A 93 0.68 12.58 -13.93
C PRO A 93 -0.16 11.36 -14.31
N VAL A 94 -1.25 11.13 -13.57
CA VAL A 94 -2.22 10.07 -13.90
C VAL A 94 -3.15 10.46 -15.04
N ALA A 95 -3.33 11.76 -15.28
CA ALA A 95 -4.30 12.30 -16.24
C ALA A 95 -4.08 11.74 -17.65
N GLY A 96 -5.16 11.22 -18.26
CA GLY A 96 -5.13 10.67 -19.62
C GLY A 96 -4.47 9.29 -19.73
N THR A 97 -4.20 8.62 -18.62
CA THR A 97 -3.60 7.29 -18.57
C THR A 97 -4.51 6.26 -17.87
N PRO A 98 -4.26 4.96 -18.04
CA PRO A 98 -4.91 3.92 -17.24
C PRO A 98 -4.74 4.07 -15.72
N MET A 99 -3.74 4.85 -15.27
CA MET A 99 -3.49 5.12 -13.85
C MET A 99 -4.49 6.12 -13.24
N ASP A 100 -5.40 6.73 -14.01
CA ASP A 100 -6.32 7.75 -13.50
C ASP A 100 -7.53 7.16 -12.79
N PHE A 101 -7.45 7.10 -11.46
CA PHE A 101 -8.51 6.66 -10.56
C PHE A 101 -9.21 7.83 -9.83
N ARG A 102 -8.92 9.09 -10.16
CA ARG A 102 -9.43 10.26 -9.43
C ARG A 102 -10.95 10.40 -9.46
N ALA A 103 -11.58 10.04 -10.58
CA ALA A 103 -13.05 10.08 -10.72
C ALA A 103 -13.75 8.84 -10.14
N GLY A 104 -12.98 7.80 -9.78
CA GLY A 104 -13.50 6.48 -9.43
C GLY A 104 -13.87 5.68 -10.68
N LYS A 105 -13.36 4.44 -10.75
CA LYS A 105 -13.64 3.51 -11.87
C LYS A 105 -13.49 2.06 -11.41
N PRO A 106 -14.09 1.09 -12.12
CA PRO A 106 -13.78 -0.32 -11.92
C PRO A 106 -12.29 -0.57 -12.07
N ILE A 107 -11.72 -1.40 -11.18
CA ILE A 107 -10.28 -1.73 -11.19
C ILE A 107 -9.87 -2.31 -12.55
N GLY A 108 -10.70 -3.17 -13.13
CA GLY A 108 -10.42 -3.84 -14.40
C GLY A 108 -10.63 -2.99 -15.65
N ARG A 109 -11.23 -1.78 -15.55
CA ARG A 109 -11.67 -1.00 -16.74
C ARG A 109 -10.58 -0.78 -17.78
N ASP A 110 -9.38 -0.45 -17.33
CA ASP A 110 -8.27 -0.07 -18.22
C ASP A 110 -7.05 -1.01 -18.09
N ILE A 111 -7.26 -2.21 -17.52
CA ILE A 111 -6.16 -3.12 -17.15
C ILE A 111 -5.48 -3.74 -18.39
N ASP A 112 -6.24 -3.96 -19.47
CA ASP A 112 -5.80 -4.65 -20.70
C ASP A 112 -5.58 -3.68 -21.88
N THR A 113 -5.30 -2.42 -21.61
CA THR A 113 -5.11 -1.39 -22.68
C THR A 113 -3.77 -1.48 -23.40
N GLY A 114 -2.86 -2.36 -22.99
CA GLY A 114 -1.50 -2.43 -23.51
C GLY A 114 -0.61 -1.30 -23.01
N PHE A 115 -1.01 -0.59 -21.97
CA PHE A 115 -0.19 0.44 -21.35
C PHE A 115 1.05 -0.18 -20.72
N SER A 116 2.23 0.34 -21.05
CA SER A 116 3.51 -0.27 -20.66
C SER A 116 3.63 -0.51 -19.16
N GLN A 117 3.18 0.45 -18.34
CA GLN A 117 3.26 0.35 -16.89
C GLN A 117 2.40 -0.82 -16.35
N THR A 118 1.19 -1.03 -16.87
CA THR A 118 0.36 -2.17 -16.44
C THR A 118 0.87 -3.50 -17.01
N THR A 119 1.42 -3.48 -18.23
CA THR A 119 1.93 -4.69 -18.89
C THR A 119 3.17 -5.25 -18.19
N MET A 120 4.11 -4.39 -17.79
CA MET A 120 5.38 -4.81 -17.17
C MET A 120 5.21 -5.52 -15.82
N VAL A 121 4.12 -5.25 -15.11
CA VAL A 121 3.82 -5.85 -13.80
C VAL A 121 2.86 -7.05 -13.91
N GLY A 122 2.82 -7.74 -15.04
CA GLY A 122 2.03 -8.94 -15.25
C GLY A 122 0.58 -8.68 -15.69
N GLY A 123 0.28 -7.50 -16.21
CA GLY A 123 -1.07 -7.10 -16.64
C GLY A 123 -1.95 -6.75 -15.44
N GLY A 124 -1.77 -5.56 -14.90
CA GLY A 124 -2.49 -5.09 -13.72
C GLY A 124 -1.83 -3.85 -13.15
N TYR A 125 -2.13 -3.53 -11.92
CA TYR A 125 -1.47 -2.44 -11.21
C TYR A 125 -0.51 -3.00 -10.17
N ASP A 126 0.64 -2.38 -10.02
CA ASP A 126 1.61 -2.58 -8.95
C ASP A 126 2.47 -1.31 -8.85
N HIS A 127 1.83 -0.21 -8.49
CA HIS A 127 2.45 1.12 -8.55
C HIS A 127 2.15 1.93 -7.30
N CYS A 128 3.13 2.73 -6.90
CA CYS A 128 2.98 3.70 -5.83
C CYS A 128 2.40 5.01 -6.38
N PHE A 129 1.27 5.42 -5.84
CA PHE A 129 0.60 6.68 -6.13
C PHE A 129 0.97 7.73 -5.09
N VAL A 130 1.20 8.96 -5.54
CA VAL A 130 1.50 10.12 -4.69
C VAL A 130 0.19 10.67 -4.15
N ILE A 131 -0.01 10.59 -2.84
CA ILE A 131 -1.25 11.03 -2.19
C ILE A 131 -1.35 12.55 -2.24
N ASP A 132 -2.48 13.05 -2.77
CA ASP A 132 -2.83 14.47 -2.77
C ASP A 132 -3.26 14.88 -1.35
N ARG A 133 -2.29 15.40 -0.58
CA ARG A 133 -2.52 15.80 0.80
C ARG A 133 -2.85 17.28 0.89
N ALA A 134 -3.88 17.62 1.65
CA ALA A 134 -4.15 18.99 1.99
C ALA A 134 -3.01 19.56 2.85
N ARG A 135 -2.60 20.81 2.57
CA ARG A 135 -1.52 21.48 3.29
C ARG A 135 -1.84 21.54 4.79
N GLY A 136 -0.91 21.09 5.62
CA GLY A 136 -1.06 21.08 7.09
C GLY A 136 -1.88 19.90 7.64
N SER A 137 -2.37 19.00 6.79
CA SER A 137 -3.06 17.79 7.26
C SER A 137 -2.06 16.73 7.72
N SER A 138 -2.24 16.21 8.93
CA SER A 138 -1.46 15.08 9.43
C SER A 138 -1.95 13.73 8.87
N GLN A 139 -3.22 13.65 8.48
CA GLN A 139 -3.84 12.45 7.92
C GLN A 139 -4.74 12.84 6.75
N SER A 140 -4.74 12.04 5.69
CA SER A 140 -5.57 12.28 4.51
C SER A 140 -6.28 11.01 4.06
N ILE A 141 -7.47 11.17 3.49
CA ILE A 141 -8.10 10.10 2.72
C ILE A 141 -7.24 9.85 1.48
N CYS A 142 -6.92 8.58 1.21
CA CYS A 142 -6.10 8.20 0.07
C CYS A 142 -6.83 7.28 -0.91
N ALA A 143 -7.80 6.49 -0.43
CA ALA A 143 -8.57 5.60 -1.28
C ALA A 143 -10.02 5.46 -0.81
N TRP A 144 -10.89 5.16 -1.76
CA TRP A 144 -12.28 4.74 -1.53
C TRP A 144 -12.62 3.61 -2.49
N VAL A 145 -13.01 2.45 -1.95
CA VAL A 145 -13.40 1.27 -2.71
C VAL A 145 -14.85 0.93 -2.40
N THR A 146 -15.59 0.52 -3.43
CA THR A 146 -16.99 0.07 -3.27
C THR A 146 -17.24 -1.18 -4.11
N SER A 147 -17.99 -2.12 -3.54
CA SER A 147 -18.60 -3.25 -4.25
C SER A 147 -20.06 -2.96 -4.53
N GLU A 148 -20.47 -3.01 -5.79
CA GLU A 148 -21.89 -2.93 -6.15
C GLU A 148 -22.62 -4.24 -5.84
N LYS A 149 -21.90 -5.37 -5.80
CA LYS A 149 -22.44 -6.69 -5.51
C LYS A 149 -22.91 -6.83 -4.06
N THR A 150 -22.08 -6.40 -3.11
CA THR A 150 -22.33 -6.58 -1.68
C THR A 150 -22.82 -5.31 -0.98
N GLY A 151 -22.66 -4.14 -1.62
CA GLY A 151 -22.88 -2.83 -1.00
C GLY A 151 -21.79 -2.41 0.00
N ILE A 152 -20.74 -3.22 0.19
CA ILE A 152 -19.64 -2.88 1.10
C ILE A 152 -18.85 -1.71 0.52
N SER A 153 -18.50 -0.79 1.40
CA SER A 153 -17.67 0.38 1.09
C SER A 153 -16.54 0.51 2.10
N MET A 154 -15.32 0.76 1.60
CA MET A 154 -14.12 0.93 2.43
C MET A 154 -13.45 2.26 2.08
N LYS A 155 -13.16 3.09 3.08
CA LYS A 155 -12.34 4.30 2.96
C LYS A 155 -11.04 4.09 3.69
N LEU A 156 -9.94 4.48 3.05
CA LEU A 156 -8.61 4.39 3.62
C LEU A 156 -8.07 5.80 3.91
N TYR A 157 -7.55 5.97 5.11
CA TYR A 157 -6.89 7.20 5.56
C TYR A 157 -5.47 6.87 5.99
N THR A 158 -4.53 7.78 5.77
CA THR A 158 -3.13 7.53 6.11
C THR A 158 -2.37 8.80 6.48
N THR A 159 -1.30 8.61 7.23
CA THR A 159 -0.26 9.62 7.49
C THR A 159 0.89 9.53 6.48
N GLN A 160 0.93 8.48 5.64
CA GLN A 160 2.02 8.20 4.71
C GLN A 160 1.92 9.02 3.41
N PRO A 161 3.04 9.30 2.71
CA PRO A 161 3.05 10.12 1.49
C PRO A 161 2.55 9.39 0.25
N GLY A 162 2.60 8.07 0.22
CA GLY A 162 2.27 7.24 -0.92
C GLY A 162 1.30 6.10 -0.58
N ILE A 163 0.70 5.55 -1.62
CA ILE A 163 -0.13 4.36 -1.56
C ILE A 163 0.18 3.45 -2.74
N GLN A 164 0.64 2.23 -2.47
CA GLN A 164 0.77 1.19 -3.48
C GLN A 164 -0.60 0.60 -3.77
N LEU A 165 -0.94 0.51 -5.03
CA LEU A 165 -2.05 -0.31 -5.53
C LEU A 165 -1.47 -1.54 -6.20
N TYR A 166 -1.71 -2.71 -5.61
CA TYR A 166 -1.41 -4.01 -6.22
C TYR A 166 -2.68 -4.79 -6.46
N THR A 167 -2.88 -5.28 -7.67
CA THR A 167 -4.13 -5.96 -8.07
C THR A 167 -4.05 -7.48 -8.03
N GLY A 168 -3.08 -8.03 -7.32
CA GLY A 168 -2.96 -9.49 -7.17
C GLY A 168 -2.59 -10.19 -8.48
N ASN A 169 -1.70 -9.58 -9.27
CA ASN A 169 -1.35 -10.00 -10.63
C ASN A 169 -0.75 -11.42 -10.69
N PHE A 170 -0.16 -11.90 -9.59
CA PHE A 170 0.53 -13.19 -9.48
C PHE A 170 -0.04 -14.08 -8.36
N LEU A 171 -1.23 -13.78 -7.83
CA LEU A 171 -1.81 -14.58 -6.74
C LEU A 171 -2.08 -16.03 -7.12
N GLN A 172 -2.31 -16.34 -8.39
CA GLN A 172 -2.49 -17.72 -8.89
C GLN A 172 -1.22 -18.58 -8.69
N ASP A 173 -0.05 -17.96 -8.54
CA ASP A 173 1.23 -18.65 -8.35
C ASP A 173 1.47 -19.03 -6.87
N CYS A 174 0.59 -18.57 -5.97
CA CYS A 174 0.67 -18.92 -4.56
C CYS A 174 0.26 -20.38 -4.35
N PRO A 175 1.15 -21.24 -3.80
CA PRO A 175 0.86 -22.67 -3.60
C PRO A 175 -0.12 -22.92 -2.46
N THR A 176 -0.29 -21.94 -1.56
CA THR A 176 -1.15 -22.07 -0.39
C THR A 176 -2.54 -21.53 -0.70
N PRO A 177 -3.61 -22.31 -0.48
CA PRO A 177 -4.96 -21.82 -0.67
C PRO A 177 -5.30 -20.71 0.32
N GLY A 178 -6.21 -19.85 -0.06
CA GLY A 178 -6.72 -18.80 0.78
C GLY A 178 -7.73 -19.29 1.81
N LYS A 179 -8.45 -18.34 2.38
CA LYS A 179 -9.50 -18.59 3.38
C LYS A 179 -10.53 -19.61 2.87
N GLY A 180 -10.87 -20.57 3.73
CA GLY A 180 -11.81 -21.64 3.39
C GLY A 180 -11.28 -22.69 2.39
N GLY A 181 -9.96 -22.76 2.17
CA GLY A 181 -9.34 -23.71 1.24
C GLY A 181 -9.52 -23.34 -0.24
N VAL A 182 -9.96 -22.14 -0.55
CA VAL A 182 -10.19 -21.68 -1.93
C VAL A 182 -8.84 -21.38 -2.59
N PRO A 183 -8.54 -21.94 -3.79
CA PRO A 183 -7.31 -21.62 -4.50
C PRO A 183 -7.19 -20.13 -4.81
N MET A 184 -5.98 -19.59 -4.64
CA MET A 184 -5.70 -18.24 -5.05
C MET A 184 -5.80 -18.10 -6.58
N ARG A 185 -6.23 -16.95 -7.05
CA ARG A 185 -6.38 -16.65 -8.47
C ARG A 185 -5.87 -15.27 -8.81
N LYS A 186 -5.46 -15.07 -10.05
CA LYS A 186 -5.13 -13.74 -10.56
C LYS A 186 -6.31 -12.79 -10.31
N TYR A 187 -6.01 -11.61 -9.79
CA TYR A 187 -6.98 -10.58 -9.41
C TYR A 187 -7.97 -11.00 -8.30
N GLY A 188 -7.69 -12.08 -7.56
CA GLY A 188 -8.57 -12.54 -6.47
C GLY A 188 -8.63 -11.61 -5.26
N GLY A 189 -7.72 -10.65 -5.18
CA GLY A 189 -7.65 -9.60 -4.15
C GLY A 189 -6.78 -8.45 -4.62
N PHE A 190 -6.98 -7.27 -4.04
CA PHE A 190 -6.10 -6.11 -4.22
C PHE A 190 -5.50 -5.70 -2.89
N ALA A 191 -4.27 -5.16 -2.90
CA ALA A 191 -3.65 -4.52 -1.75
C ALA A 191 -3.61 -3.00 -1.95
N LEU A 192 -3.78 -2.28 -0.84
CA LEU A 192 -3.65 -0.84 -0.73
C LEU A 192 -2.65 -0.55 0.40
N GLU A 193 -1.39 -0.35 0.02
CA GLU A 193 -0.27 -0.31 0.94
C GLU A 193 0.17 1.14 1.13
N THR A 194 -0.21 1.71 2.26
CA THR A 194 0.21 3.09 2.57
C THR A 194 1.62 3.08 3.15
N GLN A 195 2.52 3.84 2.53
CA GLN A 195 3.95 3.76 2.78
C GLN A 195 4.69 5.00 2.30
N HIS A 196 5.99 5.09 2.60
CA HIS A 196 6.90 5.95 1.84
C HIS A 196 7.14 5.35 0.46
N TYR A 197 7.73 6.14 -0.43
CA TYR A 197 7.96 5.67 -1.81
C TYR A 197 8.98 4.52 -1.81
N PRO A 198 8.76 3.47 -2.60
CA PRO A 198 9.75 2.41 -2.77
C PRO A 198 11.08 2.97 -3.28
N CYS A 199 12.18 2.32 -2.94
CA CYS A 199 13.56 2.71 -3.33
C CYS A 199 13.98 4.13 -2.89
N SER A 200 13.31 4.77 -1.92
CA SER A 200 13.65 6.11 -1.42
C SER A 200 15.12 6.31 -1.06
N PRO A 201 15.87 5.34 -0.50
CA PRO A 201 17.30 5.53 -0.24
C PRO A 201 18.14 5.83 -1.50
N SER A 202 17.69 5.37 -2.67
CA SER A 202 18.36 5.61 -3.96
C SER A 202 17.88 6.89 -4.66
N HIS A 203 16.85 7.56 -4.11
CA HIS A 203 16.20 8.72 -4.68
C HIS A 203 16.10 9.85 -3.65
N PRO A 204 17.13 10.71 -3.51
CA PRO A 204 17.14 11.78 -2.52
C PRO A 204 15.99 12.80 -2.65
N GLU A 205 15.37 12.87 -3.83
CA GLU A 205 14.19 13.70 -4.12
C GLU A 205 12.89 13.14 -3.54
N PHE A 206 12.88 11.87 -3.10
CA PHE A 206 11.72 11.24 -2.48
C PHE A 206 11.64 11.59 -0.98
N PRO A 207 10.46 11.47 -0.37
CA PRO A 207 10.34 11.56 1.08
C PRO A 207 11.27 10.54 1.76
N THR A 208 12.06 11.01 2.73
CA THR A 208 13.07 10.17 3.39
C THR A 208 12.43 9.00 4.15
N THR A 209 13.06 7.84 4.05
CA THR A 209 12.79 6.65 4.86
C THR A 209 13.81 6.46 5.98
N CYS A 210 14.72 7.42 6.16
CA CYS A 210 15.70 7.37 7.25
C CYS A 210 15.03 7.53 8.61
N LEU A 211 15.23 6.55 9.47
CA LEU A 211 14.95 6.63 10.90
C LEU A 211 16.25 7.05 11.60
N LEU A 212 16.30 8.30 12.04
CA LEU A 212 17.47 8.80 12.75
C LEU A 212 17.42 8.38 14.22
N TYR A 213 18.52 7.82 14.71
CA TYR A 213 18.69 7.61 16.14
C TYR A 213 18.75 8.97 16.83
N THR A 214 17.70 9.30 17.54
CA THR A 214 17.74 10.41 18.51
C THR A 214 17.95 9.79 19.87
N SER A 215 19.06 10.14 20.56
CA SER A 215 19.23 9.69 21.94
C SER A 215 17.96 10.02 22.74
N PRO A 216 17.49 9.11 23.59
CA PRO A 216 16.34 9.39 24.42
C PRO A 216 16.61 10.68 25.17
N SER A 217 15.72 11.65 25.03
CA SER A 217 15.74 12.86 25.86
C SER A 217 15.63 12.40 27.31
N PRO A 218 16.48 12.89 28.24
CA PRO A 218 16.47 12.49 29.63
C PRO A 218 15.14 12.78 30.31
#